data_58b7851a9b926f1465a3fac47e1a5b77
#
_entry.id   58b7851a9b926f1465a3fac47e1a5b77
#
_cell.length_a   1.000
_cell.length_b   1.000
_cell.length_c   1.000
_cell.angle_alpha   90.00
_cell.angle_beta   90.00
_cell.angle_gamma   90.00
#
_symmetry.space_group_name_H-M   'P 1'
#
loop_
_entity.id
_entity.type
_entity.pdbx_description
1 polymer ?
#
loop_
_entity_poly.entity_id
_entity_poly.type
_entity_poly.pdbx_seq_one_letter_code
_entity_poly.pdbx_strand_id
1 'polypeptide(L)'
;IRQVNPRIKFYQASSSELYGKTQEAPQSEQTSFHPCSPYAVAKLYAHWITINYREAYDMFACCGILFNHESPMRGENFVTRKISKGIALWLREGQPIVLGNLEAKRDWGHAEDFVEGMQLMLNADQPQEYVLATGKVHTVRQFIDKTLAYLSIPGYWKNDECFDKRNDKLIVTTDKSNLRPAEVGLLAGDSTKAKTELGWNHKYDVDSLMADMVEADLRRYPRP
;
A
#
# COMPACT_ATOMS: atom_id res chain seq x y z
N ILE A 1 5.63 3.17 -28.32
CA ILE A 1 4.40 4.00 -28.39
C ILE A 1 4.65 5.13 -29.39
N ARG A 2 5.58 6.06 -29.15
CA ARG A 2 5.83 7.25 -29.98
C ARG A 2 5.98 6.97 -31.49
N GLN A 3 6.72 5.94 -31.87
CA GLN A 3 6.97 5.59 -33.28
C GLN A 3 5.78 4.92 -33.96
N VAL A 4 4.90 4.26 -33.19
CA VAL A 4 3.76 3.50 -33.72
C VAL A 4 2.49 4.33 -33.73
N ASN A 5 2.16 4.96 -32.59
CA ASN A 5 1.01 5.85 -32.47
C ASN A 5 1.22 6.84 -31.33
N PRO A 6 1.61 8.09 -31.61
CA PRO A 6 1.89 9.10 -30.60
C PRO A 6 0.65 9.58 -29.82
N ARG A 7 -0.56 9.24 -30.30
CA ARG A 7 -1.82 9.62 -29.63
C ARG A 7 -2.21 8.65 -28.52
N ILE A 8 -1.49 7.54 -28.33
CA ILE A 8 -1.75 6.61 -27.22
C ILE A 8 -1.37 7.31 -25.92
N LYS A 9 -2.35 7.41 -25.02
CA LYS A 9 -2.13 7.88 -23.65
C LYS A 9 -1.34 6.85 -22.85
N PHE A 10 -0.35 7.30 -22.10
CA PHE A 10 0.55 6.45 -21.34
C PHE A 10 0.45 6.77 -19.85
N TYR A 11 0.29 5.76 -19.03
CA TYR A 11 0.33 5.86 -17.58
C TYR A 11 1.57 5.13 -17.02
N GLN A 12 2.37 5.84 -16.23
CA GLN A 12 3.48 5.28 -15.46
C GLN A 12 3.06 5.05 -14.01
N ALA A 13 3.07 3.79 -13.59
CA ALA A 13 2.94 3.46 -12.18
C ALA A 13 4.24 3.79 -11.44
N SER A 14 4.32 4.99 -10.89
CA SER A 14 5.35 5.39 -9.95
C SER A 14 5.01 4.87 -8.53
N SER A 15 5.79 5.21 -7.53
CA SER A 15 5.68 4.63 -6.20
C SER A 15 6.03 5.63 -5.11
N SER A 16 5.39 5.58 -3.97
CA SER A 16 5.80 6.31 -2.77
C SER A 16 7.20 5.95 -2.28
N GLU A 17 7.74 4.79 -2.69
CA GLU A 17 9.13 4.41 -2.42
C GLU A 17 10.17 5.37 -3.04
N LEU A 18 9.75 6.19 -4.02
CA LEU A 18 10.60 7.25 -4.59
C LEU A 18 11.04 8.27 -3.52
N TYR A 19 10.17 8.57 -2.56
CA TYR A 19 10.45 9.54 -1.49
C TYR A 19 11.54 9.04 -0.55
N GLY A 20 11.58 7.74 -0.28
CA GLY A 20 12.65 7.09 0.48
C GLY A 20 12.93 7.74 1.84
N LYS A 21 14.11 8.37 2.00
CA LYS A 21 14.56 9.02 3.24
C LYS A 21 14.16 10.49 3.35
N THR A 22 13.10 10.94 2.68
CA THR A 22 12.64 12.32 2.86
C THR A 22 12.29 12.62 4.33
N GLN A 23 12.49 13.89 4.73
CA GLN A 23 12.09 14.40 6.03
C GLN A 23 10.70 15.06 6.00
N GLU A 24 10.16 15.29 4.80
CA GLU A 24 8.84 15.89 4.63
C GLU A 24 7.74 14.87 4.89
N ALA A 25 6.69 15.30 5.59
CA ALA A 25 5.45 14.54 5.77
C ALA A 25 4.28 15.52 5.99
N PRO A 26 3.14 15.36 5.29
CA PRO A 26 2.91 14.37 4.24
C PRO A 26 3.69 14.68 2.95
N GLN A 27 3.94 13.62 2.12
CA GLN A 27 4.62 13.78 0.85
C GLN A 27 3.63 14.14 -0.26
N SER A 28 4.01 15.12 -1.08
CA SER A 28 3.26 15.60 -2.25
C SER A 28 4.08 15.43 -3.54
N GLU A 29 3.52 15.85 -4.67
CA GLU A 29 4.22 15.87 -5.96
C GLU A 29 5.45 16.77 -5.98
N GLN A 30 5.56 17.72 -5.03
CA GLN A 30 6.69 18.64 -4.90
C GLN A 30 7.80 18.12 -3.97
N THR A 31 7.53 17.06 -3.21
CA THR A 31 8.51 16.50 -2.28
C THR A 31 9.66 15.84 -3.03
N SER A 32 10.89 16.16 -2.65
CA SER A 32 12.10 15.62 -3.28
C SER A 32 12.23 14.10 -3.08
N PHE A 33 12.65 13.41 -4.12
CA PHE A 33 12.89 11.97 -4.09
C PHE A 33 14.27 11.61 -3.54
N HIS A 34 14.32 10.58 -2.68
CA HIS A 34 15.54 10.03 -2.12
C HIS A 34 15.42 8.50 -2.00
N PRO A 35 15.41 7.76 -3.13
CA PRO A 35 15.15 6.32 -3.14
C PRO A 35 16.18 5.53 -2.34
N CYS A 36 15.73 4.47 -1.64
CA CYS A 36 16.54 3.68 -0.71
C CYS A 36 16.63 2.20 -1.08
N SER A 37 16.16 1.82 -2.26
CA SER A 37 16.22 0.44 -2.73
C SER A 37 16.46 0.39 -4.24
N PRO A 38 17.02 -0.71 -4.79
CA PRO A 38 17.13 -0.88 -6.25
C PRO A 38 15.77 -0.77 -6.97
N TYR A 39 14.70 -1.25 -6.34
CA TYR A 39 13.34 -1.08 -6.84
C TYR A 39 12.97 0.41 -6.95
N ALA A 40 13.17 1.19 -5.89
CA ALA A 40 12.85 2.60 -5.88
C ALA A 40 13.68 3.39 -6.91
N VAL A 41 14.96 3.06 -7.08
CA VAL A 41 15.82 3.67 -8.11
C VAL A 41 15.31 3.36 -9.52
N ALA A 42 14.92 2.12 -9.80
CA ALA A 42 14.35 1.73 -11.09
C ALA A 42 13.02 2.45 -11.37
N LYS A 43 12.16 2.58 -10.35
CA LYS A 43 10.91 3.35 -10.43
C LYS A 43 11.17 4.86 -10.62
N LEU A 44 12.22 5.41 -10.01
CA LEU A 44 12.62 6.80 -10.21
C LEU A 44 13.08 7.06 -11.65
N TYR A 45 13.86 6.16 -12.22
CA TYR A 45 14.23 6.23 -13.64
C TYR A 45 12.96 6.22 -14.53
N ALA A 46 12.05 5.27 -14.29
CA ALA A 46 10.81 5.17 -15.05
C ALA A 46 9.92 6.42 -14.91
N HIS A 47 9.89 7.04 -13.75
CA HIS A 47 9.18 8.28 -13.49
C HIS A 47 9.76 9.43 -14.34
N TRP A 48 11.05 9.67 -14.23
CA TRP A 48 11.71 10.79 -14.94
C TRP A 48 11.78 10.58 -16.45
N ILE A 49 11.97 9.36 -16.95
CA ILE A 49 11.95 9.15 -18.39
C ILE A 49 10.55 9.37 -18.99
N THR A 50 9.49 9.10 -18.21
CA THR A 50 8.11 9.40 -18.63
C THR A 50 7.88 10.90 -18.74
N ILE A 51 8.31 11.69 -17.74
CA ILE A 51 8.24 13.16 -17.79
C ILE A 51 9.05 13.71 -18.97
N ASN A 52 10.28 13.23 -19.15
CA ASN A 52 11.13 13.65 -20.25
C ASN A 52 10.48 13.40 -21.63
N TYR A 53 9.84 12.23 -21.82
CA TYR A 53 9.15 11.95 -23.08
C TYR A 53 7.90 12.80 -23.28
N ARG A 54 7.18 13.12 -22.23
CA ARG A 54 6.07 14.07 -22.29
C ARG A 54 6.54 15.47 -22.76
N GLU A 55 7.59 15.99 -22.12
CA GLU A 55 8.10 17.34 -22.41
C GLU A 55 8.80 17.42 -23.79
N ALA A 56 9.60 16.41 -24.12
CA ALA A 56 10.38 16.43 -25.37
C ALA A 56 9.56 16.10 -26.62
N TYR A 57 8.48 15.36 -26.49
CA TYR A 57 7.75 14.80 -27.64
C TYR A 57 6.24 15.04 -27.59
N ASP A 58 5.78 15.91 -26.68
CA ASP A 58 4.35 16.24 -26.51
C ASP A 58 3.46 14.99 -26.38
N MET A 59 3.96 13.97 -25.69
CA MET A 59 3.21 12.75 -25.45
C MET A 59 2.25 12.92 -24.28
N PHE A 60 1.03 12.42 -24.40
CA PHE A 60 0.17 12.28 -23.22
C PHE A 60 0.70 11.16 -22.32
N ALA A 61 1.56 11.52 -21.36
CA ALA A 61 2.19 10.59 -20.44
C ALA A 61 2.10 11.12 -19.00
N CYS A 62 1.32 10.45 -18.15
CA CYS A 62 1.11 10.81 -16.75
C CYS A 62 1.77 9.81 -15.79
N CYS A 63 2.08 10.27 -14.57
CA CYS A 63 2.70 9.45 -13.53
C CYS A 63 1.81 9.44 -12.28
N GLY A 64 1.41 8.26 -11.81
CA GLY A 64 0.76 8.10 -10.51
C GLY A 64 1.78 7.74 -9.44
N ILE A 65 2.01 8.61 -8.46
CA ILE A 65 2.86 8.33 -7.30
C ILE A 65 1.99 7.61 -6.26
N LEU A 66 1.98 6.28 -6.35
CA LEU A 66 1.05 5.45 -5.60
C LEU A 66 1.61 5.08 -4.24
N PHE A 67 0.82 5.33 -3.21
CA PHE A 67 1.06 4.77 -1.89
C PHE A 67 0.62 3.30 -1.84
N ASN A 68 0.78 2.64 -0.69
CA ASN A 68 0.47 1.22 -0.60
C ASN A 68 -1.02 0.97 -0.87
N HIS A 69 -1.31 0.20 -1.90
CA HIS A 69 -2.67 -0.16 -2.28
C HIS A 69 -2.84 -1.66 -2.27
N GLU A 70 -3.81 -2.10 -1.52
CA GLU A 70 -4.00 -3.46 -1.11
C GLU A 70 -5.37 -3.99 -1.57
N SER A 71 -5.52 -5.29 -1.65
CA SER A 71 -6.78 -5.95 -1.94
C SER A 71 -6.69 -7.45 -1.65
N PRO A 72 -7.79 -8.21 -1.76
CA PRO A 72 -7.76 -9.68 -1.71
C PRO A 72 -6.86 -10.33 -2.77
N MET A 73 -6.43 -9.59 -3.79
CA MET A 73 -5.51 -10.04 -4.84
C MET A 73 -4.05 -9.69 -4.55
N ARG A 74 -3.76 -9.05 -3.42
CA ARG A 74 -2.38 -8.70 -3.06
C ARG A 74 -1.49 -9.92 -2.97
N GLY A 75 -0.25 -9.80 -3.41
CA GLY A 75 0.74 -10.89 -3.30
C GLY A 75 0.99 -11.30 -1.85
N GLU A 76 1.12 -12.59 -1.61
CA GLU A 76 1.20 -13.19 -0.25
C GLU A 76 2.44 -12.79 0.55
N ASN A 77 3.46 -12.22 -0.09
CA ASN A 77 4.66 -11.71 0.57
C ASN A 77 4.46 -10.35 1.25
N PHE A 78 3.35 -9.66 0.95
CA PHE A 78 3.07 -8.34 1.53
C PHE A 78 2.37 -8.48 2.89
N VAL A 79 2.68 -7.55 3.80
CA VAL A 79 2.31 -7.64 5.21
C VAL A 79 0.80 -7.73 5.43
N THR A 80 0.00 -6.92 4.74
CA THR A 80 -1.47 -6.96 4.83
C THR A 80 -2.03 -8.32 4.44
N ARG A 81 -1.49 -8.90 3.34
CA ARG A 81 -1.89 -10.22 2.88
C ARG A 81 -1.38 -11.34 3.80
N LYS A 82 -0.17 -11.20 4.38
CA LYS A 82 0.31 -12.12 5.41
C LYS A 82 -0.62 -12.15 6.61
N ILE A 83 -1.18 -10.99 7.00
CA ILE A 83 -2.12 -10.92 8.13
C ILE A 83 -3.47 -11.53 7.75
N SER A 84 -4.10 -11.14 6.65
CA SER A 84 -5.44 -11.65 6.27
C SER A 84 -5.43 -13.16 6.02
N LYS A 85 -4.44 -13.67 5.26
CA LYS A 85 -4.25 -15.10 5.06
C LYS A 85 -3.86 -15.82 6.34
N GLY A 86 -2.93 -15.22 7.09
CA GLY A 86 -2.41 -15.82 8.33
C GLY A 86 -3.48 -16.01 9.39
N ILE A 87 -4.40 -15.04 9.56
CA ILE A 87 -5.51 -15.19 10.53
C ILE A 87 -6.49 -16.29 10.08
N ALA A 88 -6.75 -16.42 8.78
CA ALA A 88 -7.59 -17.50 8.26
C ALA A 88 -6.96 -18.88 8.53
N LEU A 89 -5.66 -19.03 8.30
CA LEU A 89 -4.92 -20.26 8.62
C LEU A 89 -4.81 -20.49 10.13
N TRP A 90 -4.62 -19.45 10.94
CA TRP A 90 -4.62 -19.58 12.39
C TRP A 90 -5.96 -20.10 12.93
N LEU A 91 -7.07 -19.61 12.39
CA LEU A 91 -8.41 -20.06 12.75
C LEU A 91 -8.67 -21.53 12.33
N ARG A 92 -8.07 -21.95 11.21
CA ARG A 92 -8.22 -23.29 10.65
C ARG A 92 -7.29 -24.31 11.30
N GLU A 93 -6.01 -23.98 11.43
CA GLU A 93 -4.93 -24.92 11.75
C GLU A 93 -4.20 -24.56 13.05
N GLY A 94 -4.42 -23.36 13.55
CA GLY A 94 -3.75 -22.88 14.76
C GLY A 94 -2.31 -22.42 14.56
N GLN A 95 -1.85 -22.24 13.32
CA GLN A 95 -0.51 -21.79 13.04
C GLN A 95 -0.37 -20.28 13.29
N PRO A 96 0.61 -19.80 14.09
CA PRO A 96 0.79 -18.38 14.33
C PRO A 96 1.29 -17.65 13.10
N ILE A 97 0.94 -16.37 13.00
CA ILE A 97 1.40 -15.45 11.97
C ILE A 97 2.80 -14.96 12.35
N VAL A 98 3.79 -15.15 11.44
CA VAL A 98 5.17 -14.68 11.68
C VAL A 98 5.42 -13.43 10.85
N LEU A 99 5.71 -12.31 11.52
CA LEU A 99 5.92 -11.00 10.91
C LEU A 99 7.31 -10.43 11.23
N GLY A 100 7.63 -9.27 10.66
CA GLY A 100 8.82 -8.50 10.99
C GLY A 100 8.48 -7.36 11.96
N ASN A 101 8.71 -6.10 11.52
CA ASN A 101 8.49 -4.90 12.32
C ASN A 101 6.99 -4.57 12.47
N LEU A 102 6.46 -4.72 13.67
CA LEU A 102 5.06 -4.40 13.97
C LEU A 102 4.77 -2.89 14.05
N GLU A 103 5.80 -2.08 14.27
CA GLU A 103 5.68 -0.62 14.39
C GLU A 103 5.89 0.10 13.05
N ALA A 104 6.17 -0.64 11.98
CA ALA A 104 6.26 -0.06 10.64
C ALA A 104 4.93 0.59 10.27
N LYS A 105 5.02 1.87 9.86
CA LYS A 105 3.87 2.71 9.52
C LYS A 105 3.68 2.80 8.01
N ARG A 106 2.45 2.64 7.53
CA ARG A 106 2.13 2.77 6.10
C ARG A 106 0.76 3.43 5.92
N ASP A 107 0.64 4.16 4.83
CA ASP A 107 -0.63 4.62 4.29
C ASP A 107 -1.15 3.52 3.36
N TRP A 108 -2.17 2.80 3.81
CA TRP A 108 -2.79 1.72 3.04
C TRP A 108 -4.15 2.14 2.51
N GLY A 109 -4.34 2.04 1.19
CA GLY A 109 -5.63 2.23 0.54
C GLY A 109 -6.08 0.97 -0.21
N HIS A 110 -7.30 0.97 -0.71
CA HIS A 110 -7.84 -0.14 -1.50
C HIS A 110 -7.46 0.00 -2.97
N ALA A 111 -7.06 -1.09 -3.62
CA ALA A 111 -6.59 -1.08 -5.01
C ALA A 111 -7.64 -0.56 -6.00
N GLU A 112 -8.94 -0.76 -5.74
CA GLU A 112 -10.01 -0.25 -6.59
C GLU A 112 -10.00 1.29 -6.66
N ASP A 113 -9.82 1.98 -5.52
CA ASP A 113 -9.73 3.44 -5.48
C ASP A 113 -8.53 3.93 -6.31
N PHE A 114 -7.41 3.22 -6.23
CA PHE A 114 -6.21 3.59 -6.97
C PHE A 114 -6.36 3.38 -8.48
N VAL A 115 -7.02 2.29 -8.89
CA VAL A 115 -7.33 2.03 -10.32
C VAL A 115 -8.28 3.10 -10.86
N GLU A 116 -9.27 3.54 -10.09
CA GLU A 116 -10.12 4.67 -10.47
C GLU A 116 -9.27 5.94 -10.68
N GLY A 117 -8.33 6.23 -9.78
CA GLY A 117 -7.41 7.35 -9.94
C GLY A 117 -6.54 7.26 -11.21
N MET A 118 -6.04 6.05 -11.54
CA MET A 118 -5.29 5.84 -12.78
C MET A 118 -6.14 6.15 -14.02
N GLN A 119 -7.42 5.77 -14.02
CA GLN A 119 -8.34 6.08 -15.10
C GLN A 119 -8.62 7.58 -15.20
N LEU A 120 -8.82 8.25 -14.08
CA LEU A 120 -9.02 9.70 -14.04
C LEU A 120 -7.82 10.45 -14.61
N MET A 121 -6.59 10.05 -14.26
CA MET A 121 -5.36 10.63 -14.81
C MET A 121 -5.28 10.47 -16.34
N LEU A 122 -5.64 9.31 -16.88
CA LEU A 122 -5.65 9.07 -18.33
C LEU A 122 -6.76 9.83 -19.04
N ASN A 123 -7.82 10.23 -18.34
CA ASN A 123 -8.94 10.98 -18.89
C ASN A 123 -8.84 12.49 -18.64
N ALA A 124 -7.82 12.95 -17.91
CA ALA A 124 -7.56 14.39 -17.70
C ALA A 124 -7.24 15.12 -19.02
N ASP A 125 -7.43 16.43 -19.02
CA ASP A 125 -7.12 17.28 -20.18
C ASP A 125 -5.62 17.38 -20.44
N GLN A 126 -4.82 17.37 -19.37
CA GLN A 126 -3.36 17.47 -19.42
C GLN A 126 -2.70 16.34 -18.61
N PRO A 127 -1.60 15.76 -19.15
CA PRO A 127 -0.86 14.72 -18.42
C PRO A 127 0.01 15.36 -17.34
N GLN A 128 -0.14 14.89 -16.09
CA GLN A 128 0.62 15.38 -14.94
C GLN A 128 1.01 14.24 -13.99
N GLU A 129 1.72 14.59 -12.90
CA GLU A 129 1.96 13.72 -11.74
C GLU A 129 0.86 13.90 -10.70
N TYR A 130 0.43 12.79 -10.11
CA TYR A 130 -0.54 12.80 -9.03
C TYR A 130 -0.15 11.80 -7.94
N VAL A 131 -0.20 12.26 -6.69
CA VAL A 131 -0.13 11.39 -5.52
C VAL A 131 -1.50 10.77 -5.27
N LEU A 132 -1.54 9.43 -5.18
CA LEU A 132 -2.70 8.71 -4.68
C LEU A 132 -2.37 8.08 -3.32
N ALA A 133 -3.09 8.52 -2.29
CA ALA A 133 -2.90 8.12 -0.91
C ALA A 133 -4.18 8.39 -0.10
N THR A 134 -4.37 7.66 0.99
CA THR A 134 -5.48 7.93 1.90
C THR A 134 -5.20 9.13 2.83
N GLY A 135 -3.92 9.45 3.04
CA GLY A 135 -3.46 10.45 4.00
C GLY A 135 -3.45 9.96 5.44
N LYS A 136 -3.84 8.70 5.69
CA LYS A 136 -3.91 8.10 7.02
C LYS A 136 -2.89 6.98 7.17
N VAL A 137 -2.13 7.02 8.24
CA VAL A 137 -1.05 6.07 8.50
C VAL A 137 -1.43 5.13 9.63
N HIS A 138 -1.19 3.84 9.41
CA HIS A 138 -1.42 2.81 10.41
C HIS A 138 -0.17 1.97 10.61
N THR A 139 0.04 1.47 11.85
CA THR A 139 1.08 0.48 12.12
C THR A 139 0.59 -0.92 11.74
N VAL A 140 1.54 -1.82 11.52
CA VAL A 140 1.24 -3.26 11.32
C VAL A 140 0.46 -3.81 12.53
N ARG A 141 0.86 -3.42 13.76
CA ARG A 141 0.16 -3.77 15.00
C ARG A 141 -1.30 -3.33 14.97
N GLN A 142 -1.56 -2.07 14.60
CA GLN A 142 -2.93 -1.56 14.49
C GLN A 142 -3.78 -2.33 13.46
N PHE A 143 -3.18 -2.74 12.34
CA PHE A 143 -3.90 -3.54 11.35
C PHE A 143 -4.29 -4.92 11.91
N ILE A 144 -3.41 -5.54 12.71
CA ILE A 144 -3.70 -6.80 13.42
C ILE A 144 -4.81 -6.59 14.44
N ASP A 145 -4.72 -5.54 15.28
CA ASP A 145 -5.73 -5.26 16.31
C ASP A 145 -7.11 -5.07 15.69
N LYS A 146 -7.20 -4.31 14.59
CA LYS A 146 -8.43 -4.14 13.81
C LYS A 146 -8.95 -5.48 13.27
N THR A 147 -8.06 -6.33 12.74
CA THR A 147 -8.42 -7.67 12.25
C THR A 147 -9.00 -8.54 13.36
N LEU A 148 -8.36 -8.55 14.53
CA LEU A 148 -8.83 -9.33 15.68
C LEU A 148 -10.17 -8.79 16.22
N ALA A 149 -10.32 -7.47 16.29
CA ALA A 149 -11.57 -6.82 16.71
C ALA A 149 -12.72 -7.16 15.74
N TYR A 150 -12.49 -7.07 14.43
CA TYR A 150 -13.46 -7.42 13.40
C TYR A 150 -13.96 -8.87 13.56
N LEU A 151 -13.06 -9.79 13.85
CA LEU A 151 -13.38 -11.21 14.05
C LEU A 151 -13.87 -11.55 15.48
N SER A 152 -14.02 -10.55 16.35
CA SER A 152 -14.37 -10.73 17.78
C SER A 152 -13.41 -11.67 18.51
N ILE A 153 -12.13 -11.62 18.17
CA ILE A 153 -11.07 -12.38 18.85
C ILE A 153 -10.43 -11.47 19.91
N PRO A 154 -10.56 -11.79 21.20
CA PRO A 154 -10.00 -10.95 22.27
C PRO A 154 -8.48 -11.16 22.36
N GLY A 155 -7.72 -10.41 21.53
CA GLY A 155 -6.26 -10.44 21.55
C GLY A 155 -5.66 -9.67 22.73
N TYR A 156 -4.47 -10.06 23.17
CA TYR A 156 -3.62 -9.27 24.05
C TYR A 156 -2.15 -9.43 23.66
N TRP A 157 -1.39 -8.35 23.86
CA TRP A 157 0.02 -8.31 23.53
C TRP A 157 0.90 -8.52 24.76
N LYS A 158 1.93 -9.35 24.58
CA LYS A 158 3.05 -9.47 25.50
C LYS A 158 4.33 -9.23 24.70
N ASN A 159 4.90 -8.02 24.80
CA ASN A 159 5.95 -7.54 23.89
C ASN A 159 5.47 -7.55 22.44
N ASP A 160 6.16 -8.31 21.57
CA ASP A 160 5.87 -8.45 20.15
C ASP A 160 5.11 -9.75 19.81
N GLU A 161 4.52 -10.37 20.81
CA GLU A 161 3.67 -11.57 20.65
C GLU A 161 2.23 -11.26 21.03
N CYS A 162 1.29 -11.68 20.16
CA CYS A 162 -0.15 -11.54 20.41
C CYS A 162 -0.78 -12.89 20.71
N PHE A 163 -1.59 -12.96 21.78
CA PHE A 163 -2.26 -14.16 22.24
C PHE A 163 -3.77 -13.97 22.30
N ASP A 164 -4.52 -15.05 22.13
CA ASP A 164 -5.96 -15.10 22.39
C ASP A 164 -6.24 -15.21 23.90
N LYS A 165 -6.90 -14.23 24.49
CA LYS A 165 -7.24 -14.20 25.95
C LYS A 165 -8.07 -15.39 26.43
N ARG A 166 -8.75 -16.09 25.52
CA ARG A 166 -9.64 -17.20 25.88
C ARG A 166 -8.87 -18.48 26.24
N ASN A 167 -7.67 -18.66 25.69
CA ASN A 167 -6.95 -19.93 25.79
C ASN A 167 -5.42 -19.80 25.73
N ASP A 168 -4.90 -18.57 25.78
CA ASP A 168 -3.47 -18.24 25.70
C ASP A 168 -2.77 -18.77 24.43
N LYS A 169 -3.55 -19.01 23.35
CA LYS A 169 -2.99 -19.49 22.09
C LYS A 169 -2.30 -18.33 21.35
N LEU A 170 -1.07 -18.58 20.90
CA LEU A 170 -0.29 -17.61 20.14
C LEU A 170 -0.96 -17.35 18.79
N ILE A 171 -1.20 -16.07 18.46
CA ILE A 171 -1.77 -15.61 17.20
C ILE A 171 -0.68 -15.04 16.29
N VAL A 172 0.13 -14.13 16.84
CA VAL A 172 1.19 -13.44 16.09
C VAL A 172 2.49 -13.52 16.86
N THR A 173 3.58 -13.72 16.12
CA THR A 173 4.96 -13.59 16.63
C THR A 173 5.82 -12.85 15.62
N THR A 174 7.02 -12.44 16.03
CA THR A 174 7.96 -11.74 15.16
C THR A 174 9.22 -12.54 14.94
N ASP A 175 9.81 -12.39 13.73
CA ASP A 175 11.12 -12.93 13.41
C ASP A 175 11.99 -11.80 12.83
N LYS A 176 13.18 -11.64 13.43
CA LYS A 176 14.17 -10.64 13.01
C LYS A 176 14.67 -10.85 11.58
N SER A 177 14.61 -12.07 11.06
CA SER A 177 14.95 -12.37 9.66
C SER A 177 14.00 -11.71 8.66
N ASN A 178 12.79 -11.35 9.11
CA ASN A 178 11.80 -10.60 8.31
C ASN A 178 11.97 -9.07 8.37
N LEU A 179 12.98 -8.55 9.09
CA LEU A 179 13.28 -7.12 9.11
C LEU A 179 13.94 -6.71 7.80
N ARG A 180 13.52 -5.58 7.24
CA ARG A 180 14.19 -4.99 6.06
C ARG A 180 15.47 -4.28 6.50
N PRO A 181 16.61 -4.47 5.80
CA PRO A 181 17.88 -3.80 6.14
C PRO A 181 17.80 -2.27 6.07
N ALA A 182 16.97 -1.73 5.19
CA ALA A 182 16.67 -0.30 5.06
C ALA A 182 15.17 -0.10 5.12
N GLU A 183 14.65 0.24 6.29
CA GLU A 183 13.27 0.66 6.42
C GLU A 183 13.13 2.09 5.89
N VAL A 184 12.10 2.29 5.09
CA VAL A 184 11.66 3.62 4.68
C VAL A 184 10.98 4.27 5.86
N GLY A 185 11.29 5.54 6.12
CA GLY A 185 10.68 6.32 7.19
C GLY A 185 9.15 6.45 7.06
N LEU A 186 8.57 7.47 7.66
CA LEU A 186 7.14 7.73 7.57
C LEU A 186 6.76 8.09 6.13
N LEU A 187 5.95 7.26 5.49
CA LEU A 187 5.31 7.55 4.21
C LEU A 187 3.82 7.83 4.46
N ALA A 188 3.44 9.08 4.35
CA ALA A 188 2.06 9.57 4.42
C ALA A 188 1.83 10.49 3.20
N GLY A 189 0.89 10.15 2.33
CA GLY A 189 0.70 10.90 1.09
C GLY A 189 -0.28 12.06 1.23
N ASP A 190 0.01 13.16 0.53
CA ASP A 190 -0.93 14.25 0.30
C ASP A 190 -1.55 14.13 -1.09
N SER A 191 -2.78 13.69 -1.16
CA SER A 191 -3.55 13.54 -2.40
C SER A 191 -4.40 14.76 -2.74
N THR A 192 -4.12 15.93 -2.16
CA THR A 192 -4.91 17.15 -2.37
C THR A 192 -5.02 17.51 -3.85
N LYS A 193 -3.93 17.41 -4.61
CA LYS A 193 -3.93 17.67 -6.06
C LYS A 193 -4.88 16.74 -6.81
N ALA A 194 -4.81 15.43 -6.56
CA ALA A 194 -5.70 14.46 -7.19
C ALA A 194 -7.17 14.72 -6.84
N LYS A 195 -7.46 15.12 -5.60
CA LYS A 195 -8.82 15.47 -5.16
C LYS A 195 -9.35 16.71 -5.87
N THR A 196 -8.56 17.76 -5.98
CA THR A 196 -8.99 19.06 -6.51
C THR A 196 -9.07 19.06 -8.03
N GLU A 197 -8.10 18.44 -8.72
CA GLU A 197 -8.01 18.49 -10.18
C GLU A 197 -8.72 17.33 -10.87
N LEU A 198 -8.73 16.14 -10.28
CA LEU A 198 -9.34 14.95 -10.86
C LEU A 198 -10.68 14.55 -10.21
N GLY A 199 -11.04 15.18 -9.07
CA GLY A 199 -12.19 14.75 -8.27
C GLY A 199 -12.00 13.38 -7.62
N TRP A 200 -10.77 12.87 -7.55
CA TRP A 200 -10.48 11.56 -6.96
C TRP A 200 -10.69 11.58 -5.45
N ASN A 201 -11.48 10.63 -4.95
CA ASN A 201 -11.66 10.40 -3.52
C ASN A 201 -11.67 8.89 -3.25
N HIS A 202 -10.88 8.45 -2.28
CA HIS A 202 -10.94 7.06 -1.85
C HIS A 202 -12.26 6.77 -1.13
N LYS A 203 -12.83 5.61 -1.41
CA LYS A 203 -14.10 5.11 -0.85
C LYS A 203 -13.85 4.19 0.35
N TYR A 204 -12.73 3.48 0.31
CA TYR A 204 -12.33 2.53 1.33
C TYR A 204 -11.42 3.20 2.36
N ASP A 205 -11.70 2.98 3.63
CA ASP A 205 -10.76 3.21 4.72
C ASP A 205 -10.02 1.92 5.08
N VAL A 206 -9.13 2.00 6.08
CA VAL A 206 -8.37 0.81 6.50
C VAL A 206 -9.24 -0.30 7.07
N ASP A 207 -10.38 0.03 7.67
CA ASP A 207 -11.29 -0.95 8.27
C ASP A 207 -12.05 -1.74 7.19
N SER A 208 -12.58 -1.06 6.18
CA SER A 208 -13.24 -1.70 5.04
C SER A 208 -12.26 -2.47 4.14
N LEU A 209 -11.05 -1.93 3.92
CA LEU A 209 -9.97 -2.65 3.24
C LEU A 209 -9.62 -3.96 3.96
N MET A 210 -9.38 -3.86 5.27
CA MET A 210 -9.03 -5.02 6.11
C MET A 210 -10.14 -6.06 6.08
N ALA A 211 -11.40 -5.64 6.22
CA ALA A 211 -12.55 -6.52 6.21
C ALA A 211 -12.65 -7.30 4.88
N ASP A 212 -12.56 -6.61 3.74
CA ASP A 212 -12.59 -7.25 2.41
C ASP A 212 -11.47 -8.31 2.26
N MET A 213 -10.24 -7.97 2.65
CA MET A 213 -9.12 -8.91 2.57
C MET A 213 -9.31 -10.13 3.47
N VAL A 214 -9.76 -9.92 4.71
CA VAL A 214 -9.99 -10.99 5.70
C VAL A 214 -11.12 -11.91 5.25
N GLU A 215 -12.26 -11.35 4.83
CA GLU A 215 -13.39 -12.15 4.35
C GLU A 215 -13.03 -12.99 3.13
N ALA A 216 -12.27 -12.41 2.19
CA ALA A 216 -11.82 -13.15 1.01
C ALA A 216 -10.93 -14.34 1.39
N ASP A 217 -10.03 -14.17 2.38
CA ASP A 217 -9.17 -15.26 2.82
C ASP A 217 -9.91 -16.29 3.69
N LEU A 218 -10.87 -15.88 4.50
CA LEU A 218 -11.74 -16.82 5.20
C LEU A 218 -12.55 -17.69 4.23
N ARG A 219 -12.99 -17.15 3.11
CA ARG A 219 -13.65 -17.95 2.04
C ARG A 219 -12.68 -18.90 1.34
N ARG A 220 -11.40 -18.50 1.14
CA ARG A 220 -10.36 -19.35 0.50
C ARG A 220 -9.86 -20.46 1.44
N TYR A 221 -9.84 -20.19 2.73
CA TYR A 221 -9.34 -21.08 3.78
C TYR A 221 -10.41 -21.28 4.85
N PRO A 222 -11.55 -21.94 4.52
CA PRO A 222 -12.65 -22.12 5.46
C PRO A 222 -12.22 -22.94 6.67
N ARG A 223 -12.87 -22.68 7.80
CA ARG A 223 -12.70 -23.53 9.00
C ARG A 223 -13.19 -24.93 8.69
N PRO A 224 -12.58 -25.99 9.29
CA PRO A 224 -13.04 -27.36 9.11
C PRO A 224 -14.44 -27.57 9.66
#